data_29a8796f85f98b1c01a3baad484c7319
#
_entry.id   29a8796f85f98b1c01a3baad484c7319
#
_cell.length_a   1.000
_cell.length_b   1.000
_cell.length_c   1.000
_cell.angle_alpha   90.00
_cell.angle_beta   90.00
_cell.angle_gamma   90.00
#
_symmetry.space_group_name_H-M   'P 1'
#
loop_
_entity.id
_entity.type
_entity.pdbx_description
1 polymer ?
#
loop_
_entity_poly.entity_id
_entity_poly.type
_entity_poly.pdbx_seq_one_letter_code
_entity_poly.pdbx_strand_id
1 'polypeptide(L)'
;MGDSSTDDTNYLMIKNILTLRYNPTKRSLIPKLSWRNFLEKNVSNPTHFIEESMRNTIIKKIGHQTKRISIALSGGIDSALTLAILRDTLTNVNIDAISIRFAGSIDEVDQAAIIAEKFEANHHVVHIENYLKELPKAISIIKLPFWDLHWYHVVKKAKSLSNFLISGDGGDELFGGYTFRYKKFLSLTNEDSTTLEKIKAYLQCHERDWVPDQEKIFSKKITFSWNKIYDFLKPNFDNPLPRLAQVFLADFNGKLLYNWLPLNSAFHRHFEVKPITPILSQELISYTSHLPYNLKYDGQSNIGKLLLRKILAKYLTRKLLATKKQGFSVNTINLWKSYGRELCNYYLSDGRILRQGWINEKWIKSRMSKLDNEPQIRYVNKFLGLLALEIWCRLYVTKEMKPTTLLV
;
A
#
# COMPACT_ATOMS: atom_id res chain seq x y z
N MET A 1 -26.75 0.70 -27.73
CA MET A 1 -27.12 0.11 -26.44
C MET A 1 -25.81 -0.36 -25.80
N GLY A 2 -25.25 0.44 -24.88
CA GLY A 2 -24.03 0.08 -24.13
C GLY A 2 -24.37 -1.03 -23.15
N ASP A 3 -23.49 -2.00 -23.08
CA ASP A 3 -23.60 -3.20 -22.28
C ASP A 3 -23.82 -2.86 -20.79
N SER A 4 -25.06 -3.01 -20.29
CA SER A 4 -25.44 -2.63 -18.91
C SER A 4 -24.58 -3.33 -17.84
N SER A 5 -24.04 -4.47 -18.14
CA SER A 5 -23.19 -5.27 -17.24
C SER A 5 -21.80 -4.68 -17.05
N THR A 6 -21.23 -4.02 -18.06
CA THR A 6 -19.93 -3.35 -18.00
C THR A 6 -20.00 -2.04 -17.20
N ASP A 7 -21.09 -1.31 -17.32
CA ASP A 7 -21.33 -0.06 -16.57
C ASP A 7 -21.47 -0.33 -15.06
N ASP A 8 -22.26 -1.33 -14.67
CA ASP A 8 -22.46 -1.69 -13.26
C ASP A 8 -21.16 -2.15 -12.58
N THR A 9 -20.32 -2.90 -13.29
CA THR A 9 -19.01 -3.33 -12.81
C THR A 9 -18.08 -2.13 -12.59
N ASN A 10 -18.10 -1.15 -13.50
CA ASN A 10 -17.32 0.07 -13.37
C ASN A 10 -17.79 0.92 -12.19
N TYR A 11 -19.11 1.08 -11.99
CA TYR A 11 -19.65 1.85 -10.86
C TYR A 11 -19.28 1.23 -9.51
N LEU A 12 -19.32 -0.09 -9.40
CA LEU A 12 -18.90 -0.79 -8.18
C LEU A 12 -17.41 -0.61 -7.91
N MET A 13 -16.56 -0.73 -8.95
CA MET A 13 -15.13 -0.46 -8.86
C MET A 13 -14.85 0.98 -8.41
N ILE A 14 -15.51 1.98 -9.01
CA ILE A 14 -15.32 3.40 -8.66
C ILE A 14 -15.67 3.64 -7.20
N LYS A 15 -16.83 3.14 -6.72
CA LYS A 15 -17.24 3.25 -5.32
C LYS A 15 -16.20 2.65 -4.38
N ASN A 16 -15.78 1.43 -4.66
CA ASN A 16 -14.85 0.71 -3.80
C ASN A 16 -13.47 1.40 -3.75
N ILE A 17 -12.91 1.79 -4.89
CA ILE A 17 -11.60 2.44 -4.95
C ILE A 17 -11.62 3.81 -4.26
N LEU A 18 -12.63 4.64 -4.51
CA LEU A 18 -12.75 5.94 -3.87
C LEU A 18 -13.09 5.89 -2.37
N THR A 19 -13.54 4.72 -1.85
CA THR A 19 -13.91 4.56 -0.43
C THR A 19 -12.88 3.77 0.34
N LEU A 20 -12.45 2.61 -0.19
CA LEU A 20 -11.56 1.65 0.48
C LEU A 20 -10.11 1.72 -0.02
N ARG A 21 -9.88 2.36 -1.17
CA ARG A 21 -8.63 2.31 -1.96
C ARG A 21 -8.27 0.89 -2.44
N TYR A 22 -9.25 0.03 -2.59
CA TYR A 22 -9.11 -1.27 -3.23
C TYR A 22 -10.46 -1.76 -3.77
N ASN A 23 -10.44 -2.74 -4.68
CA ASN A 23 -11.64 -3.34 -5.22
C ASN A 23 -11.74 -4.83 -4.86
N PRO A 24 -12.48 -5.19 -3.80
CA PRO A 24 -12.57 -6.58 -3.31
C PRO A 24 -13.39 -7.51 -4.19
N THR A 25 -13.97 -7.02 -5.30
CA THR A 25 -14.75 -7.84 -6.23
C THR A 25 -13.88 -8.60 -7.22
N LYS A 26 -12.59 -8.26 -7.32
CA LYS A 26 -11.64 -8.97 -8.18
C LYS A 26 -11.07 -10.19 -7.47
N ARG A 27 -10.62 -11.17 -8.26
CA ARG A 27 -9.89 -12.32 -7.73
C ARG A 27 -8.55 -11.87 -7.16
N SER A 28 -8.25 -12.27 -5.93
CA SER A 28 -6.94 -12.02 -5.29
C SER A 28 -5.86 -12.95 -5.85
N LEU A 29 -4.60 -12.49 -5.81
CA LEU A 29 -3.44 -13.28 -6.26
C LEU A 29 -3.08 -14.41 -5.29
N ILE A 30 -3.37 -14.21 -4.00
CA ILE A 30 -3.22 -15.21 -2.95
C ILE A 30 -4.57 -15.39 -2.23
N PRO A 31 -4.84 -16.54 -1.60
CA PRO A 31 -6.12 -16.80 -0.94
C PRO A 31 -6.41 -15.80 0.18
N LYS A 32 -7.69 -15.45 0.33
CA LYS A 32 -8.18 -14.79 1.55
C LYS A 32 -7.97 -15.69 2.75
N LEU A 33 -7.68 -15.08 3.89
CA LEU A 33 -7.66 -15.77 5.17
C LEU A 33 -9.03 -15.64 5.84
N SER A 34 -9.44 -16.70 6.53
CA SER A 34 -10.59 -16.69 7.43
C SER A 34 -10.13 -16.38 8.86
N TRP A 35 -11.06 -16.06 9.75
CA TRP A 35 -10.75 -15.89 11.17
C TRP A 35 -10.11 -17.15 11.79
N ARG A 36 -10.42 -18.36 11.29
CA ARG A 36 -9.84 -19.62 11.77
C ARG A 36 -8.33 -19.70 11.53
N ASN A 37 -7.81 -19.01 10.50
CA ASN A 37 -6.37 -18.88 10.26
C ASN A 37 -5.67 -17.96 11.28
N PHE A 38 -6.45 -17.16 12.05
CA PHE A 38 -5.95 -16.27 13.09
C PHE A 38 -6.14 -16.81 14.50
N LEU A 39 -6.64 -18.05 14.65
CA LEU A 39 -6.64 -18.73 15.93
C LEU A 39 -5.21 -18.94 16.39
N GLU A 40 -4.92 -18.45 17.59
CA GLU A 40 -3.57 -18.50 18.16
C GLU A 40 -3.14 -19.96 18.38
N LYS A 41 -1.88 -20.24 18.04
CA LYS A 41 -1.22 -21.52 18.30
C LYS A 41 0.03 -21.27 19.13
N ASN A 42 0.32 -22.22 19.99
CA ASN A 42 1.60 -22.20 20.70
C ASN A 42 2.74 -22.46 19.72
N VAL A 43 3.68 -21.54 19.63
CA VAL A 43 4.78 -21.57 18.68
C VAL A 43 6.12 -21.48 19.43
N SER A 44 7.02 -22.41 19.16
CA SER A 44 8.38 -22.38 19.67
C SER A 44 9.28 -21.57 18.76
N ASN A 45 10.18 -20.76 19.34
CA ASN A 45 11.23 -20.01 18.66
C ASN A 45 10.80 -19.25 17.38
N PRO A 46 9.82 -18.34 17.44
CA PRO A 46 9.25 -17.71 16.26
C PRO A 46 10.26 -16.88 15.45
N THR A 47 11.28 -16.31 16.08
CA THR A 47 12.32 -15.54 15.36
C THR A 47 13.17 -16.42 14.47
N HIS A 48 13.52 -17.62 14.92
CA HIS A 48 14.31 -18.58 14.10
C HIS A 48 13.49 -19.05 12.89
N PHE A 49 12.24 -19.44 13.11
CA PHE A 49 11.36 -19.88 12.03
C PHE A 49 11.17 -18.80 10.95
N ILE A 50 10.94 -17.54 11.36
CA ILE A 50 10.76 -16.42 10.42
C ILE A 50 12.05 -16.21 9.59
N GLU A 51 13.19 -16.17 10.25
CA GLU A 51 14.49 -15.97 9.60
C GLU A 51 14.81 -17.07 8.60
N GLU A 52 14.66 -18.33 8.98
CA GLU A 52 14.89 -19.48 8.11
C GLU A 52 13.92 -19.55 6.93
N SER A 53 12.63 -19.27 7.15
CA SER A 53 11.66 -19.25 6.07
C SER A 53 11.95 -18.15 5.05
N MET A 54 12.43 -16.98 5.49
CA MET A 54 12.88 -15.91 4.58
C MET A 54 14.12 -16.36 3.78
N ARG A 55 15.12 -16.98 4.40
CA ARG A 55 16.31 -17.54 3.73
C ARG A 55 15.92 -18.56 2.66
N ASN A 56 15.12 -19.54 3.05
CA ASN A 56 14.67 -20.60 2.16
C ASN A 56 13.89 -20.04 0.95
N THR A 57 13.09 -19.02 1.16
CA THR A 57 12.37 -18.33 0.08
C THR A 57 13.35 -17.64 -0.89
N ILE A 58 14.38 -16.98 -0.38
CA ILE A 58 15.44 -16.33 -1.18
C ILE A 58 16.17 -17.38 -2.02
N ILE A 59 16.68 -18.42 -1.39
CA ILE A 59 17.43 -19.51 -2.08
C ILE A 59 16.58 -20.15 -3.18
N LYS A 60 15.33 -20.52 -2.86
CA LYS A 60 14.41 -21.18 -3.79
C LYS A 60 14.08 -20.33 -5.01
N LYS A 61 13.99 -18.99 -4.85
CA LYS A 61 13.53 -18.08 -5.91
C LYS A 61 14.65 -17.53 -6.78
N ILE A 62 15.87 -17.38 -6.24
CA ILE A 62 16.99 -16.73 -6.93
C ILE A 62 17.84 -17.75 -7.69
N GLY A 63 18.09 -18.91 -7.13
CA GLY A 63 19.03 -19.90 -7.68
C GLY A 63 20.50 -19.47 -7.51
N HIS A 64 21.40 -20.45 -7.57
CA HIS A 64 22.84 -20.26 -7.27
C HIS A 64 23.63 -19.51 -8.36
N GLN A 65 23.09 -19.34 -9.56
CA GLN A 65 23.80 -18.71 -10.69
C GLN A 65 23.52 -17.20 -10.83
N THR A 66 22.67 -16.62 -9.98
CA THR A 66 22.34 -15.19 -10.05
C THR A 66 23.52 -14.36 -9.56
N LYS A 67 24.07 -13.51 -10.43
CA LYS A 67 25.21 -12.63 -10.12
C LYS A 67 24.79 -11.26 -9.59
N ARG A 68 23.59 -10.83 -9.90
CA ARG A 68 23.10 -9.47 -9.57
C ARG A 68 21.60 -9.45 -9.25
N ILE A 69 21.23 -8.70 -8.22
CA ILE A 69 19.86 -8.60 -7.74
C ILE A 69 19.56 -7.21 -7.23
N SER A 70 18.33 -6.71 -7.48
CA SER A 70 17.87 -5.45 -6.91
C SER A 70 17.02 -5.68 -5.68
N ILE A 71 17.07 -4.73 -4.73
CA ILE A 71 16.19 -4.68 -3.56
C ILE A 71 15.60 -3.28 -3.39
N ALA A 72 14.30 -3.21 -3.08
CA ALA A 72 13.66 -1.98 -2.67
C ALA A 72 14.02 -1.68 -1.21
N LEU A 73 14.74 -0.58 -0.96
CA LEU A 73 15.25 -0.20 0.35
C LEU A 73 14.70 1.16 0.78
N SER A 74 13.81 1.17 1.79
CA SER A 74 13.21 2.39 2.31
C SER A 74 13.88 2.92 3.59
N GLY A 75 14.87 2.22 4.13
CA GLY A 75 15.41 2.50 5.47
C GLY A 75 14.57 1.94 6.63
N GLY A 76 13.36 1.45 6.35
CA GLY A 76 12.46 0.82 7.33
C GLY A 76 12.87 -0.61 7.72
N ILE A 77 12.25 -1.12 8.80
CA ILE A 77 12.57 -2.43 9.41
C ILE A 77 12.47 -3.58 8.39
N ASP A 78 11.41 -3.62 7.59
CA ASP A 78 11.12 -4.75 6.68
C ASP A 78 12.16 -4.85 5.57
N SER A 79 12.46 -3.71 4.93
CA SER A 79 13.44 -3.65 3.85
C SER A 79 14.88 -3.88 4.37
N ALA A 80 15.21 -3.33 5.55
CA ALA A 80 16.50 -3.52 6.18
C ALA A 80 16.73 -4.99 6.57
N LEU A 81 15.73 -5.65 7.19
CA LEU A 81 15.80 -7.06 7.53
C LEU A 81 15.92 -7.94 6.27
N THR A 82 15.15 -7.61 5.24
CA THR A 82 15.21 -8.35 3.97
C THR A 82 16.58 -8.23 3.32
N LEU A 83 17.22 -7.05 3.36
CA LEU A 83 18.58 -6.84 2.86
C LEU A 83 19.61 -7.61 3.69
N ALA A 84 19.49 -7.57 5.02
CA ALA A 84 20.38 -8.28 5.93
C ALA A 84 20.37 -9.80 5.67
N ILE A 85 19.16 -10.38 5.61
CA ILE A 85 19.01 -11.82 5.32
C ILE A 85 19.47 -12.16 3.90
N LEU A 86 19.22 -11.29 2.91
CA LEU A 86 19.69 -11.47 1.54
C LEU A 86 21.22 -11.56 1.49
N ARG A 87 21.94 -10.61 2.10
CA ARG A 87 23.40 -10.58 2.13
C ARG A 87 23.98 -11.78 2.86
N ASP A 88 23.39 -12.13 4.01
CA ASP A 88 23.83 -13.28 4.80
C ASP A 88 23.58 -14.62 4.09
N THR A 89 22.53 -14.69 3.24
CA THR A 89 22.20 -15.91 2.46
C THR A 89 23.02 -16.02 1.18
N LEU A 90 23.31 -14.90 0.52
CA LEU A 90 23.99 -14.84 -0.79
C LEU A 90 25.19 -13.88 -0.71
N THR A 91 26.31 -14.36 -0.17
CA THR A 91 27.52 -13.56 0.12
C THR A 91 28.17 -12.94 -1.12
N ASN A 92 28.14 -13.63 -2.26
CA ASN A 92 28.87 -13.25 -3.48
C ASN A 92 27.98 -12.57 -4.56
N VAL A 93 26.73 -12.20 -4.21
CA VAL A 93 25.83 -11.53 -5.16
C VAL A 93 26.01 -10.03 -5.11
N ASN A 94 26.08 -9.37 -6.28
CA ASN A 94 26.01 -7.92 -6.36
C ASN A 94 24.58 -7.47 -6.07
N ILE A 95 24.40 -6.65 -5.01
CA ILE A 95 23.10 -6.14 -4.59
C ILE A 95 22.99 -4.67 -4.98
N ASP A 96 21.93 -4.32 -5.69
CA ASP A 96 21.55 -2.94 -6.02
C ASP A 96 20.36 -2.52 -5.17
N ALA A 97 20.58 -1.68 -4.16
CA ALA A 97 19.54 -1.14 -3.28
C ALA A 97 18.91 0.10 -3.90
N ILE A 98 17.61 0.08 -4.11
CA ILE A 98 16.84 1.17 -4.75
C ILE A 98 16.01 1.91 -3.72
N SER A 99 16.24 3.22 -3.59
CA SER A 99 15.43 4.13 -2.78
C SER A 99 14.80 5.21 -3.67
N ILE A 100 13.71 5.84 -3.19
CA ILE A 100 13.07 6.96 -3.88
C ILE A 100 13.16 8.20 -2.99
N ARG A 101 13.54 9.32 -3.60
CA ARG A 101 13.45 10.66 -3.02
C ARG A 101 12.40 11.46 -3.77
N PHE A 102 11.32 11.83 -3.09
CA PHE A 102 10.27 12.69 -3.64
C PHE A 102 10.59 14.14 -3.30
N ALA A 103 10.52 15.03 -4.29
CA ALA A 103 10.74 16.46 -4.05
C ALA A 103 9.78 17.01 -2.96
N GLY A 104 10.33 17.77 -2.02
CA GLY A 104 9.56 18.36 -0.92
C GLY A 104 9.06 17.38 0.12
N SER A 105 9.51 16.11 0.12
CA SER A 105 9.16 15.13 1.14
C SER A 105 10.35 14.86 2.07
N ILE A 106 10.06 14.62 3.34
CA ILE A 106 11.03 14.00 4.25
C ILE A 106 11.08 12.52 3.88
N ASP A 107 12.27 11.99 3.67
CA ASP A 107 12.47 10.59 3.27
C ASP A 107 13.45 9.86 4.21
N GLU A 108 13.57 8.56 3.99
CA GLU A 108 14.49 7.68 4.72
C GLU A 108 15.74 7.34 3.88
N VAL A 109 16.04 8.14 2.82
CA VAL A 109 17.13 7.83 1.87
C VAL A 109 18.49 7.82 2.56
N ASP A 110 18.76 8.78 3.45
CA ASP A 110 20.04 8.84 4.17
C ASP A 110 20.20 7.65 5.11
N GLN A 111 19.11 7.21 5.75
CA GLN A 111 19.08 5.98 6.56
C GLN A 111 19.29 4.74 5.68
N ALA A 112 18.65 4.70 4.50
CA ALA A 112 18.82 3.62 3.53
C ALA A 112 20.26 3.55 3.01
N ALA A 113 20.94 4.69 2.81
CA ALA A 113 22.33 4.73 2.41
C ALA A 113 23.25 4.06 3.45
N ILE A 114 23.08 4.38 4.73
CA ILE A 114 23.87 3.76 5.82
C ILE A 114 23.62 2.24 5.88
N ILE A 115 22.37 1.82 5.70
CA ILE A 115 22.02 0.38 5.69
C ILE A 115 22.61 -0.31 4.45
N ALA A 116 22.54 0.31 3.28
CA ALA A 116 23.12 -0.22 2.05
C ALA A 116 24.65 -0.41 2.17
N GLU A 117 25.34 0.60 2.69
CA GLU A 117 26.79 0.54 2.96
C GLU A 117 27.13 -0.60 3.91
N LYS A 118 26.40 -0.75 5.03
CA LYS A 118 26.62 -1.82 6.02
C LYS A 118 26.55 -3.22 5.41
N PHE A 119 25.69 -3.42 4.41
CA PHE A 119 25.51 -4.72 3.74
C PHE A 119 26.16 -4.77 2.35
N GLU A 120 27.09 -3.87 2.06
CA GLU A 120 27.85 -3.83 0.79
C GLU A 120 26.94 -3.84 -0.44
N ALA A 121 25.83 -3.09 -0.41
CA ALA A 121 24.90 -2.92 -1.51
C ALA A 121 25.13 -1.59 -2.22
N ASN A 122 25.12 -1.61 -3.56
CA ASN A 122 25.20 -0.39 -4.35
C ASN A 122 23.90 0.42 -4.20
N HIS A 123 23.95 1.60 -3.62
CA HIS A 123 22.77 2.40 -3.37
C HIS A 123 22.41 3.30 -4.56
N HIS A 124 21.19 3.14 -5.06
CA HIS A 124 20.61 3.92 -6.16
C HIS A 124 19.43 4.73 -5.67
N VAL A 125 19.51 6.04 -5.77
CA VAL A 125 18.42 6.95 -5.41
C VAL A 125 17.70 7.42 -6.68
N VAL A 126 16.40 7.16 -6.75
CA VAL A 126 15.53 7.65 -7.82
C VAL A 126 14.90 8.97 -7.36
N HIS A 127 15.30 10.07 -7.98
CA HIS A 127 14.74 11.39 -7.69
C HIS A 127 13.47 11.62 -8.51
N ILE A 128 12.37 11.94 -7.84
CA ILE A 128 11.06 12.22 -8.44
C ILE A 128 10.65 13.65 -8.12
N GLU A 129 10.78 14.54 -9.10
CA GLU A 129 10.38 15.95 -8.97
C GLU A 129 8.87 16.13 -9.08
N ASN A 130 8.25 15.60 -10.14
CA ASN A 130 6.81 15.60 -10.34
C ASN A 130 6.28 14.16 -10.30
N TYR A 131 5.72 13.77 -9.16
CA TYR A 131 5.21 12.43 -8.92
C TYR A 131 4.05 12.03 -9.82
N LEU A 132 3.21 12.98 -10.25
CA LEU A 132 2.03 12.72 -11.08
C LEU A 132 2.35 12.74 -12.58
N LYS A 133 3.55 13.16 -12.99
CA LYS A 133 3.92 13.37 -14.40
C LYS A 133 3.65 12.15 -15.29
N GLU A 134 4.03 10.95 -14.85
CA GLU A 134 3.86 9.70 -15.58
C GLU A 134 2.60 8.91 -15.15
N LEU A 135 1.64 9.56 -14.46
CA LEU A 135 0.42 8.91 -13.97
C LEU A 135 -0.40 8.22 -15.08
N PRO A 136 -0.59 8.79 -16.29
CA PRO A 136 -1.27 8.11 -17.38
C PRO A 136 -0.61 6.78 -17.76
N LYS A 137 0.73 6.75 -17.83
CA LYS A 137 1.49 5.52 -18.10
C LYS A 137 1.30 4.48 -17.00
N ALA A 138 1.43 4.88 -15.74
CA ALA A 138 1.26 3.98 -14.60
C ALA A 138 -0.17 3.41 -14.53
N ILE A 139 -1.20 4.25 -14.70
CA ILE A 139 -2.61 3.81 -14.77
C ILE A 139 -2.85 2.86 -15.96
N SER A 140 -2.20 3.11 -17.11
CA SER A 140 -2.35 2.23 -18.28
C SER A 140 -1.84 0.82 -18.05
N ILE A 141 -0.85 0.65 -17.17
CA ILE A 141 -0.29 -0.65 -16.80
C ILE A 141 -1.23 -1.40 -15.84
N ILE A 142 -1.67 -0.71 -14.78
CA ILE A 142 -2.51 -1.35 -13.75
C ILE A 142 -3.99 -1.45 -14.13
N LYS A 143 -4.45 -0.64 -15.08
CA LYS A 143 -5.83 -0.54 -15.57
C LYS A 143 -6.86 -0.19 -14.49
N LEU A 144 -6.44 0.51 -13.44
CA LEU A 144 -7.26 0.92 -12.30
C LEU A 144 -6.97 2.38 -11.92
N PRO A 145 -7.96 3.14 -11.40
CA PRO A 145 -7.81 4.56 -11.09
C PRO A 145 -7.13 4.80 -9.73
N PHE A 146 -5.82 4.51 -9.64
CA PHE A 146 -5.01 4.84 -8.48
C PHE A 146 -3.99 5.93 -8.80
N TRP A 147 -3.75 6.84 -7.86
CA TRP A 147 -2.75 7.89 -7.99
C TRP A 147 -1.44 7.56 -7.27
N ASP A 148 -1.50 6.76 -6.22
CA ASP A 148 -0.34 6.42 -5.36
C ASP A 148 0.39 5.20 -5.94
N LEU A 149 1.22 5.46 -6.96
CA LEU A 149 1.84 4.43 -7.80
C LEU A 149 3.38 4.48 -7.76
N HIS A 150 3.96 4.76 -6.56
CA HIS A 150 5.40 4.87 -6.38
C HIS A 150 6.16 3.59 -6.80
N TRP A 151 5.54 2.42 -6.69
CA TRP A 151 6.15 1.14 -7.09
C TRP A 151 6.48 1.06 -8.59
N TYR A 152 5.76 1.81 -9.42
CA TYR A 152 6.09 2.00 -10.84
C TYR A 152 7.55 2.46 -11.03
N HIS A 153 7.99 3.45 -10.26
CA HIS A 153 9.34 4.00 -10.36
C HIS A 153 10.40 3.03 -9.84
N VAL A 154 10.09 2.29 -8.77
CA VAL A 154 11.01 1.27 -8.22
C VAL A 154 11.25 0.16 -9.23
N VAL A 155 10.18 -0.42 -9.80
CA VAL A 155 10.30 -1.53 -10.76
C VAL A 155 10.92 -1.06 -12.08
N LYS A 156 10.58 0.17 -12.54
CA LYS A 156 11.22 0.81 -13.73
C LYS A 156 12.73 0.92 -13.53
N LYS A 157 13.20 1.35 -12.36
CA LYS A 157 14.64 1.42 -12.03
C LYS A 157 15.25 0.02 -11.93
N ALA A 158 14.59 -0.92 -11.26
CA ALA A 158 15.08 -2.30 -11.12
C ALA A 158 15.34 -2.96 -12.48
N LYS A 159 14.48 -2.74 -13.49
CA LYS A 159 14.66 -3.26 -14.86
C LYS A 159 16.00 -2.87 -15.47
N SER A 160 16.51 -1.67 -15.16
CA SER A 160 17.82 -1.22 -15.67
C SER A 160 19.01 -1.85 -14.93
N LEU A 161 18.78 -2.57 -13.84
CA LEU A 161 19.82 -3.11 -12.96
C LEU A 161 19.84 -4.63 -12.94
N SER A 162 18.69 -5.28 -12.79
CA SER A 162 18.60 -6.75 -12.70
C SER A 162 17.22 -7.27 -13.11
N ASN A 163 17.14 -8.60 -13.32
CA ASN A 163 15.88 -9.29 -13.61
C ASN A 163 15.06 -9.63 -12.36
N PHE A 164 15.58 -9.35 -11.16
CA PHE A 164 14.94 -9.65 -9.88
C PHE A 164 14.82 -8.39 -9.04
N LEU A 165 13.68 -8.22 -8.37
CA LEU A 165 13.50 -7.21 -7.35
C LEU A 165 12.96 -7.86 -6.08
N ILE A 166 13.76 -7.78 -5.01
CA ILE A 166 13.35 -8.21 -3.67
C ILE A 166 12.71 -7.04 -2.94
N SER A 167 11.73 -7.33 -2.09
CA SER A 167 11.09 -6.35 -1.21
C SER A 167 10.69 -6.93 0.14
N GLY A 168 10.55 -6.05 1.12
CA GLY A 168 10.03 -6.36 2.45
C GLY A 168 8.51 -6.27 2.56
N ASP A 169 7.78 -6.40 1.45
CA ASP A 169 6.31 -6.28 1.42
C ASP A 169 5.65 -7.32 2.33
N GLY A 170 4.54 -6.92 2.98
CA GLY A 170 3.78 -7.75 3.90
C GLY A 170 4.21 -7.64 5.37
N GLY A 171 5.32 -6.96 5.66
CA GLY A 171 5.79 -6.76 7.03
C GLY A 171 4.80 -6.00 7.90
N ASP A 172 4.12 -5.03 7.34
CA ASP A 172 3.10 -4.25 8.07
C ASP A 172 1.86 -5.08 8.41
N GLU A 173 1.36 -5.85 7.46
CA GLU A 173 0.14 -6.65 7.60
C GLU A 173 0.35 -7.89 8.49
N LEU A 174 1.46 -8.59 8.31
CA LEU A 174 1.72 -9.83 9.03
C LEU A 174 2.31 -9.61 10.43
N PHE A 175 3.02 -8.49 10.65
CA PHE A 175 3.76 -8.23 11.89
C PHE A 175 3.36 -6.95 12.61
N GLY A 176 2.20 -6.37 12.29
CA GLY A 176 1.61 -5.28 13.05
C GLY A 176 2.34 -3.93 12.90
N GLY A 177 2.60 -3.50 11.66
CA GLY A 177 3.33 -2.26 11.39
C GLY A 177 2.50 -0.98 11.42
N TYR A 178 1.17 -1.06 11.40
CA TYR A 178 0.30 0.12 11.35
C TYR A 178 -0.09 0.62 12.75
N THR A 179 0.90 0.84 13.61
CA THR A 179 0.72 1.13 15.04
C THR A 179 -0.20 2.32 15.34
N PHE A 180 -0.16 3.38 14.50
CA PHE A 180 -1.05 4.55 14.62
C PHE A 180 -2.53 4.16 14.44
N ARG A 181 -2.83 3.21 13.53
CA ARG A 181 -4.20 2.70 13.31
C ARG A 181 -4.67 1.85 14.48
N TYR A 182 -3.80 0.99 15.00
CA TYR A 182 -4.13 0.11 16.14
C TYR A 182 -4.47 0.92 17.39
N LYS A 183 -3.62 1.90 17.73
CA LYS A 183 -3.87 2.80 18.86
C LYS A 183 -5.21 3.51 18.71
N LYS A 184 -5.50 4.06 17.53
CA LYS A 184 -6.77 4.74 17.27
C LYS A 184 -7.96 3.77 17.29
N PHE A 185 -7.84 2.58 16.69
CA PHE A 185 -8.91 1.59 16.71
C PHE A 185 -9.29 1.18 18.14
N LEU A 186 -8.29 0.91 18.97
CA LEU A 186 -8.50 0.55 20.38
C LEU A 186 -9.10 1.71 21.18
N SER A 187 -8.81 2.97 20.85
CA SER A 187 -9.46 4.12 21.51
C SER A 187 -10.90 4.37 21.08
N LEU A 188 -11.31 3.85 19.92
CA LEU A 188 -12.65 3.98 19.37
C LEU A 188 -13.56 2.77 19.68
N THR A 189 -12.99 1.68 20.20
CA THR A 189 -13.71 0.42 20.46
C THR A 189 -13.37 -0.18 21.82
N ASN A 190 -14.29 -0.96 22.35
CA ASN A 190 -14.10 -1.79 23.56
C ASN A 190 -14.53 -3.24 23.28
N GLU A 191 -14.53 -4.10 24.30
CA GLU A 191 -14.89 -5.52 24.13
C GLU A 191 -16.37 -5.69 23.77
N ASP A 192 -17.25 -4.78 24.22
CA ASP A 192 -18.69 -4.81 23.98
C ASP A 192 -19.08 -4.17 22.64
N SER A 193 -18.13 -3.60 21.90
CA SER A 193 -18.41 -2.95 20.62
C SER A 193 -18.97 -3.94 19.60
N THR A 194 -20.10 -3.57 19.00
CA THR A 194 -20.77 -4.34 17.96
C THR A 194 -19.89 -4.46 16.71
N THR A 195 -20.19 -5.43 15.84
CA THR A 195 -19.52 -5.60 14.54
C THR A 195 -19.56 -4.31 13.72
N LEU A 196 -20.69 -3.61 13.70
CA LEU A 196 -20.83 -2.36 12.93
C LEU A 196 -19.98 -1.22 13.51
N GLU A 197 -19.90 -1.08 14.83
CA GLU A 197 -19.03 -0.10 15.47
C GLU A 197 -17.56 -0.36 15.18
N LYS A 198 -17.12 -1.62 15.24
CA LYS A 198 -15.77 -2.02 14.88
C LYS A 198 -15.44 -1.70 13.41
N ILE A 199 -16.37 -1.95 12.47
CA ILE A 199 -16.20 -1.61 11.06
C ILE A 199 -16.09 -0.09 10.86
N LYS A 200 -16.94 0.70 11.49
CA LYS A 200 -16.90 2.16 11.44
C LYS A 200 -15.59 2.71 12.01
N ALA A 201 -15.16 2.19 13.16
CA ALA A 201 -13.87 2.53 13.77
C ALA A 201 -12.69 2.20 12.85
N TYR A 202 -12.68 1.00 12.24
CA TYR A 202 -11.66 0.60 11.28
C TYR A 202 -11.56 1.56 10.08
N LEU A 203 -12.69 1.95 9.50
CA LEU A 203 -12.72 2.93 8.41
C LEU A 203 -12.18 4.29 8.85
N GLN A 204 -12.56 4.77 10.05
CA GLN A 204 -12.04 6.03 10.60
C GLN A 204 -10.54 6.00 10.90
N CYS A 205 -9.96 4.82 11.14
CA CYS A 205 -8.51 4.67 11.32
C CYS A 205 -7.71 4.91 10.03
N HIS A 206 -8.36 4.90 8.87
CA HIS A 206 -7.76 5.25 7.59
C HIS A 206 -7.85 6.77 7.34
N GLU A 207 -7.31 7.56 8.26
CA GLU A 207 -7.44 9.04 8.31
C GLU A 207 -7.05 9.77 7.02
N ARG A 208 -6.15 9.17 6.22
CA ARG A 208 -5.73 9.75 4.95
C ARG A 208 -6.74 9.54 3.83
N ASP A 209 -7.65 8.57 3.97
CA ASP A 209 -8.54 8.12 2.89
C ASP A 209 -10.02 8.28 3.24
N TRP A 210 -10.36 8.22 4.53
CA TRP A 210 -11.74 8.35 4.99
C TRP A 210 -12.19 9.80 5.09
N VAL A 211 -13.37 10.12 4.54
CA VAL A 211 -14.02 11.42 4.68
C VAL A 211 -15.46 11.25 5.19
N PRO A 212 -15.93 12.14 6.08
CA PRO A 212 -17.27 12.01 6.68
C PRO A 212 -18.43 12.21 5.70
N ASP A 213 -18.18 12.87 4.58
CA ASP A 213 -19.15 13.16 3.53
C ASP A 213 -18.93 12.34 2.25
N GLN A 214 -18.46 11.11 2.41
CA GLN A 214 -18.12 10.18 1.31
C GLN A 214 -19.29 10.00 0.32
N GLU A 215 -20.53 9.89 0.79
CA GLU A 215 -21.70 9.72 -0.06
C GLU A 215 -21.96 10.93 -0.98
N LYS A 216 -21.55 12.13 -0.57
CA LYS A 216 -21.73 13.37 -1.35
C LYS A 216 -20.78 13.47 -2.54
N ILE A 217 -19.74 12.66 -2.60
CA ILE A 217 -18.79 12.60 -3.71
C ILE A 217 -19.47 12.13 -4.99
N PHE A 218 -20.39 11.15 -4.85
CA PHE A 218 -21.04 10.50 -5.98
C PHE A 218 -22.27 11.29 -6.44
N SER A 219 -22.55 11.23 -7.74
CA SER A 219 -23.77 11.79 -8.31
C SER A 219 -24.91 10.76 -8.28
N LYS A 220 -26.10 11.17 -8.77
CA LYS A 220 -27.28 10.30 -8.83
C LYS A 220 -27.07 9.03 -9.68
N LYS A 221 -26.14 9.03 -10.64
CA LYS A 221 -25.88 7.89 -11.51
C LYS A 221 -25.14 6.75 -10.76
N ILE A 222 -24.33 7.10 -9.77
CA ILE A 222 -23.64 6.13 -8.91
C ILE A 222 -24.30 6.15 -7.53
N THR A 223 -25.27 5.27 -7.31
CA THR A 223 -25.88 5.12 -5.99
C THR A 223 -24.89 4.55 -4.99
N PHE A 224 -24.46 5.38 -4.03
CA PHE A 224 -23.58 4.98 -2.95
C PHE A 224 -24.36 4.44 -1.75
N SER A 225 -23.86 3.43 -1.08
CA SER A 225 -24.41 2.92 0.17
C SER A 225 -23.29 2.43 1.08
N TRP A 226 -23.24 2.93 2.29
CA TRP A 226 -22.33 2.45 3.34
C TRP A 226 -22.58 0.99 3.68
N ASN A 227 -23.83 0.49 3.62
CA ASN A 227 -24.14 -0.91 3.92
C ASN A 227 -23.36 -1.86 3.00
N LYS A 228 -23.25 -1.56 1.70
CA LYS A 228 -22.45 -2.37 0.77
C LYS A 228 -20.97 -2.38 1.12
N ILE A 229 -20.44 -1.28 1.66
CA ILE A 229 -19.05 -1.21 2.15
C ILE A 229 -18.90 -2.03 3.44
N TYR A 230 -19.87 -1.94 4.36
CA TYR A 230 -19.86 -2.70 5.61
C TYR A 230 -19.96 -4.21 5.36
N ASP A 231 -20.75 -4.65 4.38
CA ASP A 231 -20.90 -6.06 4.02
C ASP A 231 -19.57 -6.68 3.56
N PHE A 232 -18.72 -5.93 2.85
CA PHE A 232 -17.37 -6.39 2.52
C PHE A 232 -16.45 -6.57 3.72
N LEU A 233 -16.60 -5.71 4.72
CA LEU A 233 -15.75 -5.72 5.91
C LEU A 233 -16.26 -6.67 6.98
N LYS A 234 -17.58 -6.94 7.00
CA LYS A 234 -18.25 -7.74 8.03
C LYS A 234 -17.55 -9.06 8.34
N PRO A 235 -17.13 -9.91 7.39
CA PRO A 235 -16.48 -11.18 7.70
C PRO A 235 -15.19 -11.05 8.51
N ASN A 236 -14.53 -9.88 8.48
CA ASN A 236 -13.30 -9.64 9.23
C ASN A 236 -13.56 -9.23 10.68
N PHE A 237 -14.77 -8.74 11.00
CA PHE A 237 -15.14 -8.22 12.32
C PHE A 237 -16.28 -8.99 13.01
N ASP A 238 -17.01 -9.82 12.28
CA ASP A 238 -18.09 -10.68 12.78
C ASP A 238 -17.52 -12.09 13.06
N ASN A 239 -16.67 -12.19 14.07
CA ASN A 239 -15.98 -13.42 14.42
C ASN A 239 -15.42 -13.31 15.86
N PRO A 240 -15.03 -14.43 16.51
CA PRO A 240 -14.63 -14.47 17.93
C PRO A 240 -13.18 -14.01 18.19
N LEU A 241 -12.45 -13.50 17.22
CA LEU A 241 -11.08 -13.06 17.42
C LEU A 241 -10.99 -11.82 18.34
N PRO A 242 -9.88 -11.65 19.08
CA PRO A 242 -9.58 -10.39 19.74
C PRO A 242 -9.60 -9.21 18.76
N ARG A 243 -9.99 -8.02 19.23
CA ARG A 243 -10.18 -6.82 18.40
C ARG A 243 -9.01 -6.52 17.44
N LEU A 244 -7.77 -6.59 17.92
CA LEU A 244 -6.59 -6.36 17.07
C LEU A 244 -6.35 -7.46 16.03
N ALA A 245 -6.64 -8.72 16.36
CA ALA A 245 -6.55 -9.80 15.40
C ALA A 245 -7.58 -9.62 14.26
N GLN A 246 -8.78 -9.08 14.57
CA GLN A 246 -9.77 -8.69 13.55
C GLN A 246 -9.22 -7.59 12.62
N VAL A 247 -8.49 -6.60 13.15
CA VAL A 247 -7.85 -5.56 12.34
C VAL A 247 -6.75 -6.15 11.45
N PHE A 248 -5.91 -7.05 11.96
CA PHE A 248 -4.89 -7.73 11.15
C PHE A 248 -5.51 -8.56 10.02
N LEU A 249 -6.60 -9.27 10.31
CA LEU A 249 -7.36 -10.00 9.30
C LEU A 249 -7.93 -9.06 8.23
N ALA A 250 -8.48 -7.90 8.64
CA ALA A 250 -9.02 -6.91 7.70
C ALA A 250 -7.92 -6.23 6.85
N ASP A 251 -6.76 -5.92 7.43
CA ASP A 251 -5.61 -5.35 6.72
C ASP A 251 -5.07 -6.34 5.68
N PHE A 252 -4.94 -7.62 6.04
CA PHE A 252 -4.52 -8.67 5.11
C PHE A 252 -5.54 -8.85 3.98
N ASN A 253 -6.81 -9.09 4.30
CA ASN A 253 -7.88 -9.38 3.34
C ASN A 253 -8.33 -8.16 2.52
N GLY A 254 -7.92 -6.96 2.88
CA GLY A 254 -8.28 -5.72 2.22
C GLY A 254 -7.17 -5.21 1.31
N LYS A 255 -6.41 -4.27 1.84
CA LYS A 255 -5.44 -3.47 1.10
C LYS A 255 -4.29 -4.31 0.53
N LEU A 256 -3.79 -5.29 1.27
CA LEU A 256 -2.73 -6.17 0.77
C LEU A 256 -3.21 -6.97 -0.45
N LEU A 257 -4.36 -7.66 -0.34
CA LEU A 257 -4.85 -8.55 -1.40
C LEU A 257 -5.36 -7.82 -2.64
N TYR A 258 -5.97 -6.64 -2.49
CA TYR A 258 -6.73 -5.99 -3.57
C TYR A 258 -6.19 -4.63 -4.01
N ASN A 259 -5.14 -4.12 -3.35
CA ASN A 259 -4.41 -2.95 -3.79
C ASN A 259 -2.95 -3.33 -4.04
N TRP A 260 -2.18 -3.59 -2.97
CA TRP A 260 -0.73 -3.72 -3.04
C TRP A 260 -0.28 -4.83 -4.00
N LEU A 261 -0.72 -6.07 -3.79
CA LEU A 261 -0.29 -7.21 -4.60
C LEU A 261 -0.70 -7.10 -6.08
N PRO A 262 -1.95 -6.75 -6.45
CA PRO A 262 -2.33 -6.64 -7.85
C PRO A 262 -1.59 -5.53 -8.60
N LEU A 263 -1.41 -4.36 -7.96
CA LEU A 263 -0.74 -3.22 -8.58
C LEU A 263 0.75 -3.53 -8.80
N ASN A 264 1.42 -4.03 -7.78
CA ASN A 264 2.83 -4.39 -7.87
C ASN A 264 3.06 -5.49 -8.90
N SER A 265 2.22 -6.54 -8.90
CA SER A 265 2.30 -7.61 -9.91
C SER A 265 2.13 -7.09 -11.34
N ALA A 266 1.28 -6.09 -11.56
CA ALA A 266 1.09 -5.49 -12.88
C ALA A 266 2.36 -4.76 -13.35
N PHE A 267 3.02 -3.99 -12.49
CA PHE A 267 4.29 -3.34 -12.82
C PHE A 267 5.40 -4.36 -13.07
N HIS A 268 5.54 -5.38 -12.22
CA HIS A 268 6.52 -6.44 -12.40
C HIS A 268 6.35 -7.16 -13.75
N ARG A 269 5.12 -7.48 -14.14
CA ARG A 269 4.84 -8.09 -15.47
C ARG A 269 5.17 -7.14 -16.62
N HIS A 270 4.82 -5.85 -16.48
CA HIS A 270 5.07 -4.87 -17.55
C HIS A 270 6.56 -4.66 -17.81
N PHE A 271 7.37 -4.58 -16.77
CA PHE A 271 8.81 -4.40 -16.87
C PHE A 271 9.60 -5.73 -16.94
N GLU A 272 8.93 -6.88 -16.88
CA GLU A 272 9.57 -8.19 -16.89
C GLU A 272 10.62 -8.36 -15.78
N VAL A 273 10.34 -7.83 -14.60
CA VAL A 273 11.17 -7.98 -13.39
C VAL A 273 10.50 -8.98 -12.46
N LYS A 274 11.20 -10.03 -12.07
CA LYS A 274 10.66 -11.08 -11.19
C LYS A 274 10.59 -10.57 -9.74
N PRO A 275 9.39 -10.52 -9.10
CA PRO A 275 9.26 -10.14 -7.70
C PRO A 275 9.68 -11.27 -6.77
N ILE A 276 10.36 -10.92 -5.69
CA ILE A 276 10.66 -11.82 -4.57
C ILE A 276 10.26 -11.10 -3.28
N THR A 277 9.30 -11.66 -2.57
CA THR A 277 8.75 -11.12 -1.32
C THR A 277 8.88 -12.17 -0.22
N PRO A 278 10.04 -12.30 0.44
CA PRO A 278 10.28 -13.39 1.39
C PRO A 278 9.27 -13.41 2.55
N ILE A 279 8.85 -12.23 3.02
CA ILE A 279 7.86 -12.08 4.10
C ILE A 279 6.47 -12.59 3.69
N LEU A 280 6.13 -12.53 2.41
CA LEU A 280 4.84 -13.00 1.87
C LEU A 280 4.93 -14.43 1.31
N SER A 281 5.88 -15.24 1.74
CA SER A 281 5.88 -16.66 1.44
C SER A 281 4.64 -17.34 2.05
N GLN A 282 4.09 -18.35 1.36
CA GLN A 282 2.93 -19.08 1.84
C GLN A 282 3.15 -19.67 3.24
N GLU A 283 4.37 -20.13 3.51
CA GLU A 283 4.79 -20.66 4.78
C GLU A 283 4.71 -19.59 5.89
N LEU A 284 5.28 -18.38 5.65
CA LEU A 284 5.23 -17.29 6.61
C LEU A 284 3.81 -16.73 6.79
N ILE A 285 3.02 -16.61 5.75
CA ILE A 285 1.62 -16.20 5.87
C ILE A 285 0.88 -17.17 6.80
N SER A 286 1.00 -18.48 6.55
CA SER A 286 0.34 -19.50 7.38
C SER A 286 0.84 -19.47 8.83
N TYR A 287 2.14 -19.36 9.05
CA TYR A 287 2.74 -19.33 10.38
C TYR A 287 2.36 -18.07 11.15
N THR A 288 2.56 -16.91 10.54
CA THR A 288 2.39 -15.62 11.22
C THR A 288 0.93 -15.30 11.52
N SER A 289 -0.03 -15.79 10.73
CA SER A 289 -1.44 -15.59 11.01
C SER A 289 -1.86 -16.24 12.35
N HIS A 290 -1.22 -17.34 12.74
CA HIS A 290 -1.46 -18.02 14.03
C HIS A 290 -0.70 -17.44 15.23
N LEU A 291 0.21 -16.49 15.01
CA LEU A 291 0.96 -15.85 16.10
C LEU A 291 0.05 -14.94 16.93
N PRO A 292 0.13 -14.99 18.26
CA PRO A 292 -0.50 -14.03 19.15
C PRO A 292 -0.16 -12.59 18.73
N TYR A 293 -1.14 -11.70 18.78
CA TYR A 293 -0.95 -10.32 18.33
C TYR A 293 0.07 -9.55 19.19
N ASN A 294 0.22 -9.90 20.48
CA ASN A 294 1.20 -9.30 21.39
C ASN A 294 2.65 -9.65 21.05
N LEU A 295 2.91 -10.69 20.26
CA LEU A 295 4.23 -10.95 19.67
C LEU A 295 4.53 -10.06 18.44
N LYS A 296 3.53 -9.39 17.90
CA LYS A 296 3.61 -8.52 16.74
C LYS A 296 3.63 -7.04 17.12
N TYR A 297 2.81 -6.66 18.09
CA TYR A 297 2.57 -5.27 18.49
C TYR A 297 2.43 -5.15 20.01
N ASP A 298 3.19 -4.22 20.59
CA ASP A 298 3.05 -3.81 21.99
C ASP A 298 2.20 -2.54 22.07
N GLY A 299 1.01 -2.66 22.66
CA GLY A 299 0.07 -1.56 22.80
C GLY A 299 0.50 -0.51 23.82
N GLN A 300 1.33 -0.85 24.80
CA GLN A 300 1.80 0.10 25.82
C GLN A 300 2.85 1.05 25.25
N SER A 301 3.88 0.51 24.61
CA SER A 301 4.93 1.30 23.98
C SER A 301 4.55 1.79 22.57
N ASN A 302 3.43 1.33 22.01
CA ASN A 302 2.99 1.57 20.63
C ASN A 302 4.06 1.17 19.59
N ILE A 303 4.72 0.04 19.83
CA ILE A 303 5.77 -0.51 18.95
C ILE A 303 5.25 -1.74 18.21
N GLY A 304 5.33 -1.73 16.89
CA GLY A 304 5.01 -2.87 16.02
C GLY A 304 6.25 -3.61 15.52
N LYS A 305 5.99 -4.72 14.80
CA LYS A 305 7.03 -5.54 14.18
C LYS A 305 8.03 -6.10 15.17
N LEU A 306 7.57 -6.47 16.37
CA LEU A 306 8.43 -6.88 17.48
C LEU A 306 9.38 -8.02 17.11
N LEU A 307 8.88 -9.06 16.44
CA LEU A 307 9.69 -10.20 16.01
C LEU A 307 10.71 -9.80 14.93
N LEU A 308 10.30 -8.98 13.94
CA LEU A 308 11.23 -8.51 12.89
C LEU A 308 12.32 -7.63 13.48
N ARG A 309 11.98 -6.76 14.44
CA ARG A 309 12.97 -5.95 15.17
C ARG A 309 13.95 -6.81 15.94
N LYS A 310 13.47 -7.88 16.62
CA LYS A 310 14.33 -8.82 17.37
C LYS A 310 15.29 -9.56 16.44
N ILE A 311 14.86 -9.95 15.25
CA ILE A 311 15.74 -10.58 14.27
C ILE A 311 16.75 -9.57 13.72
N LEU A 312 16.30 -8.39 13.31
CA LEU A 312 17.15 -7.35 12.73
C LEU A 312 18.23 -6.85 13.72
N ALA A 313 17.96 -6.89 15.03
CA ALA A 313 18.91 -6.53 16.08
C ALA A 313 20.16 -7.45 16.13
N LYS A 314 20.14 -8.61 15.48
CA LYS A 314 21.33 -9.45 15.30
C LYS A 314 22.30 -8.87 14.27
N TYR A 315 21.80 -8.07 13.33
CA TYR A 315 22.52 -7.54 12.17
C TYR A 315 22.86 -6.05 12.30
N LEU A 316 22.00 -5.27 12.97
CA LEU A 316 22.12 -3.83 13.10
C LEU A 316 22.07 -3.37 14.57
N THR A 317 22.82 -2.34 14.89
CA THR A 317 22.81 -1.73 16.22
C THR A 317 21.46 -1.02 16.50
N ARG A 318 21.09 -0.91 17.78
CA ARG A 318 19.85 -0.22 18.21
C ARG A 318 19.73 1.21 17.67
N LYS A 319 20.84 1.92 17.51
CA LYS A 319 20.87 3.29 16.98
C LYS A 319 20.33 3.37 15.56
N LEU A 320 20.58 2.35 14.74
CA LEU A 320 20.09 2.25 13.37
C LEU A 320 18.63 1.74 13.29
N LEU A 321 18.10 1.18 14.38
CA LEU A 321 16.72 0.65 14.44
C LEU A 321 15.69 1.67 14.94
N ALA A 322 16.11 2.84 15.42
CA ALA A 322 15.26 3.75 16.19
C ALA A 322 14.51 4.81 15.36
N THR A 323 14.53 4.73 14.04
CA THR A 323 13.91 5.74 13.18
C THR A 323 12.37 5.62 13.14
N LYS A 324 11.70 6.77 13.15
CA LYS A 324 10.26 6.85 12.88
C LYS A 324 10.03 6.39 11.43
N LYS A 325 9.11 5.45 11.24
CA LYS A 325 8.75 4.94 9.91
C LYS A 325 8.16 6.05 9.03
N GLN A 326 8.70 6.19 7.82
CA GLN A 326 8.11 7.01 6.75
C GLN A 326 7.82 6.17 5.49
N GLY A 327 8.69 5.24 5.14
CA GLY A 327 8.58 4.39 3.96
C GLY A 327 8.65 5.18 2.65
N PHE A 328 8.26 4.56 1.54
CA PHE A 328 8.12 5.23 0.25
C PHE A 328 6.82 6.05 0.20
N SER A 329 6.75 7.17 0.92
CA SER A 329 5.56 8.00 0.94
C SER A 329 5.85 9.43 0.50
N VAL A 330 5.07 9.91 -0.48
CA VAL A 330 5.12 11.31 -0.90
C VAL A 330 4.42 12.19 0.16
N ASN A 331 4.97 13.37 0.41
CA ASN A 331 4.28 14.38 1.20
C ASN A 331 3.10 14.94 0.39
N THR A 332 1.92 14.38 0.63
CA THR A 332 0.70 14.69 -0.12
C THR A 332 0.30 16.16 -0.05
N ILE A 333 0.56 16.83 1.09
CA ILE A 333 0.26 18.26 1.24
C ILE A 333 1.23 19.12 0.42
N ASN A 334 2.52 18.80 0.43
CA ASN A 334 3.49 19.50 -0.40
C ASN A 334 3.24 19.27 -1.89
N LEU A 335 2.95 18.03 -2.28
CA LEU A 335 2.54 17.69 -3.64
C LEU A 335 1.33 18.52 -4.08
N TRP A 336 0.31 18.63 -3.22
CA TRP A 336 -0.87 19.44 -3.47
C TRP A 336 -0.53 20.91 -3.71
N LYS A 337 0.28 21.50 -2.83
CA LYS A 337 0.66 22.92 -2.90
C LYS A 337 1.55 23.25 -4.09
N SER A 338 2.40 22.31 -4.53
CA SER A 338 3.34 22.56 -5.63
C SER A 338 2.71 22.45 -7.02
N TYR A 339 1.96 21.38 -7.30
CA TYR A 339 1.36 21.16 -8.64
C TYR A 339 0.06 20.33 -8.61
N GLY A 340 -0.19 19.57 -7.56
CA GLY A 340 -1.34 18.67 -7.50
C GLY A 340 -2.68 19.40 -7.55
N ARG A 341 -2.77 20.59 -6.92
CA ARG A 341 -3.96 21.45 -6.96
C ARG A 341 -4.26 21.93 -8.38
N GLU A 342 -3.26 22.42 -9.09
CA GLU A 342 -3.42 22.92 -10.46
C GLU A 342 -3.85 21.81 -11.41
N LEU A 343 -3.21 20.63 -11.33
CA LEU A 343 -3.61 19.46 -12.11
C LEU A 343 -5.04 19.03 -11.80
N CYS A 344 -5.43 18.96 -10.51
CA CYS A 344 -6.80 18.63 -10.15
C CYS A 344 -7.79 19.67 -10.67
N ASN A 345 -7.48 20.95 -10.57
CA ASN A 345 -8.34 22.01 -11.11
C ASN A 345 -8.47 21.90 -12.62
N TYR A 346 -7.37 21.74 -13.36
CA TYR A 346 -7.39 21.61 -14.81
C TYR A 346 -8.20 20.40 -15.29
N TYR A 347 -7.99 19.23 -14.71
CA TYR A 347 -8.64 18.00 -15.17
C TYR A 347 -10.07 17.81 -14.64
N LEU A 348 -10.41 18.38 -13.48
CA LEU A 348 -11.72 18.15 -12.84
C LEU A 348 -12.71 19.28 -13.05
N SER A 349 -12.30 20.49 -13.48
CA SER A 349 -13.25 21.62 -13.70
C SER A 349 -14.27 21.31 -14.80
N ASP A 350 -13.88 20.61 -15.84
CA ASP A 350 -14.73 20.12 -16.93
C ASP A 350 -14.40 18.63 -17.22
N GLY A 351 -14.29 17.85 -16.14
CA GLY A 351 -13.86 16.47 -16.19
C GLY A 351 -14.87 15.55 -16.89
N ARG A 352 -14.35 14.52 -17.57
CA ARG A 352 -15.17 13.46 -18.19
C ARG A 352 -16.01 12.71 -17.16
N ILE A 353 -15.47 12.52 -15.95
CA ILE A 353 -16.21 11.89 -14.84
C ILE A 353 -17.43 12.71 -14.40
N LEU A 354 -17.42 14.03 -14.57
CA LEU A 354 -18.57 14.91 -14.35
C LEU A 354 -19.59 14.77 -15.49
N ARG A 355 -19.13 14.85 -16.75
CA ARG A 355 -19.97 14.67 -17.93
C ARG A 355 -20.63 13.28 -17.98
N GLN A 356 -19.93 12.25 -17.50
CA GLN A 356 -20.47 10.90 -17.33
C GLN A 356 -21.53 10.84 -16.20
N GLY A 357 -21.64 11.86 -15.37
CA GLY A 357 -22.55 11.89 -14.23
C GLY A 357 -22.14 10.94 -13.09
N TRP A 358 -20.84 10.63 -12.93
CA TRP A 358 -20.36 9.74 -11.87
C TRP A 358 -20.10 10.50 -10.57
N ILE A 359 -19.56 11.70 -10.67
CA ILE A 359 -19.11 12.50 -9.53
C ILE A 359 -19.94 13.79 -9.44
N ASN A 360 -20.17 14.23 -8.21
CA ASN A 360 -20.96 15.42 -7.91
C ASN A 360 -20.13 16.69 -8.09
N GLU A 361 -20.43 17.45 -9.12
CA GLU A 361 -19.76 18.71 -9.44
C GLU A 361 -19.83 19.74 -8.32
N LYS A 362 -21.00 19.86 -7.64
CA LYS A 362 -21.18 20.80 -6.52
C LYS A 362 -20.25 20.46 -5.35
N TRP A 363 -20.05 19.16 -5.10
CA TRP A 363 -19.12 18.70 -4.07
C TRP A 363 -17.67 19.06 -4.43
N ILE A 364 -17.25 18.84 -5.69
CA ILE A 364 -15.90 19.21 -6.15
C ILE A 364 -15.66 20.72 -5.96
N LYS A 365 -16.54 21.58 -6.49
CA LYS A 365 -16.41 23.04 -6.40
C LYS A 365 -16.33 23.51 -4.94
N SER A 366 -17.25 23.05 -4.08
CA SER A 366 -17.29 23.42 -2.68
C SER A 366 -16.06 22.96 -1.88
N ARG A 367 -15.54 21.76 -2.17
CA ARG A 367 -14.37 21.23 -1.46
C ARG A 367 -13.06 21.79 -1.96
N MET A 368 -12.93 22.03 -3.28
CA MET A 368 -11.74 22.67 -3.84
C MET A 368 -11.50 24.04 -3.20
N SER A 369 -12.54 24.89 -3.16
CA SER A 369 -12.45 26.22 -2.52
C SER A 369 -12.04 26.16 -1.04
N LYS A 370 -12.47 25.13 -0.28
CA LYS A 370 -12.06 24.97 1.12
C LYS A 370 -10.60 24.54 1.25
N LEU A 371 -10.11 23.70 0.33
CA LEU A 371 -8.71 23.24 0.32
C LEU A 371 -7.73 24.35 -0.06
N ASP A 372 -8.19 25.43 -0.70
CA ASP A 372 -7.37 26.60 -1.00
C ASP A 372 -6.90 27.32 0.28
N ASN A 373 -7.76 27.35 1.29
CA ASN A 373 -7.46 27.97 2.58
C ASN A 373 -6.75 27.01 3.55
N GLU A 374 -7.23 25.75 3.61
CA GLU A 374 -6.73 24.76 4.55
C GLU A 374 -6.67 23.37 3.90
N PRO A 375 -5.52 22.94 3.34
CA PRO A 375 -5.38 21.64 2.71
C PRO A 375 -5.37 20.50 3.74
N GLN A 376 -6.53 19.86 3.92
CA GLN A 376 -6.67 18.67 4.75
C GLN A 376 -6.28 17.41 3.98
N ILE A 377 -5.36 16.62 4.52
CA ILE A 377 -4.76 15.44 3.84
C ILE A 377 -5.81 14.46 3.29
N ARG A 378 -6.91 14.22 4.01
CA ARG A 378 -7.99 13.30 3.58
C ARG A 378 -8.68 13.77 2.30
N TYR A 379 -8.97 15.06 2.19
CA TYR A 379 -9.60 15.62 1.00
C TYR A 379 -8.63 15.77 -0.15
N VAL A 380 -7.38 16.14 0.12
CA VAL A 380 -6.31 16.14 -0.89
C VAL A 380 -6.18 14.74 -1.53
N ASN A 381 -6.14 13.68 -0.71
CA ASN A 381 -6.12 12.31 -1.22
C ASN A 381 -7.37 11.96 -2.06
N LYS A 382 -8.56 12.49 -1.70
CA LYS A 382 -9.76 12.32 -2.52
C LYS A 382 -9.63 13.00 -3.87
N PHE A 383 -9.14 14.22 -3.93
CA PHE A 383 -8.93 14.93 -5.20
C PHE A 383 -7.90 14.23 -6.07
N LEU A 384 -6.79 13.74 -5.51
CA LEU A 384 -5.81 12.93 -6.25
C LEU A 384 -6.43 11.60 -6.74
N GLY A 385 -7.31 10.99 -5.95
CA GLY A 385 -8.09 9.82 -6.36
C GLY A 385 -9.07 10.14 -7.51
N LEU A 386 -9.73 11.31 -7.47
CA LEU A 386 -10.59 11.78 -8.56
C LEU A 386 -9.80 12.13 -9.82
N LEU A 387 -8.60 12.72 -9.68
CA LEU A 387 -7.69 12.92 -10.79
C LEU A 387 -7.31 11.59 -11.45
N ALA A 388 -6.96 10.59 -10.67
CA ALA A 388 -6.67 9.26 -11.20
C ALA A 388 -7.88 8.63 -11.91
N LEU A 389 -9.09 8.84 -11.38
CA LEU A 389 -10.33 8.38 -12.03
C LEU A 389 -10.59 9.12 -13.35
N GLU A 390 -10.34 10.41 -13.41
CA GLU A 390 -10.45 11.21 -14.63
C GLU A 390 -9.46 10.73 -15.69
N ILE A 391 -8.19 10.53 -15.33
CA ILE A 391 -7.17 9.97 -16.23
C ILE A 391 -7.57 8.58 -16.72
N TRP A 392 -8.04 7.72 -15.81
CA TRP A 392 -8.54 6.39 -16.17
C TRP A 392 -9.73 6.46 -17.13
N CYS A 393 -10.68 7.38 -16.90
CA CYS A 393 -11.82 7.60 -17.78
C CYS A 393 -11.35 8.02 -19.18
N ARG A 394 -10.40 8.97 -19.28
CA ARG A 394 -9.83 9.41 -20.56
C ARG A 394 -9.05 8.34 -21.30
N LEU A 395 -8.40 7.43 -20.57
CA LEU A 395 -7.66 6.32 -21.19
C LEU A 395 -8.58 5.21 -21.70
N TYR A 396 -9.64 4.86 -20.96
CA TYR A 396 -10.38 3.61 -21.19
C TYR A 396 -11.85 3.81 -21.61
N VAL A 397 -12.48 4.89 -21.20
CA VAL A 397 -13.89 5.15 -21.49
C VAL A 397 -14.02 6.07 -22.69
N THR A 398 -13.48 7.28 -22.62
CA THR A 398 -13.57 8.25 -23.74
C THR A 398 -12.45 8.10 -24.76
N LYS A 399 -11.35 7.43 -24.41
CA LYS A 399 -10.17 7.18 -25.27
C LYS A 399 -9.52 8.45 -25.83
N GLU A 400 -9.61 9.55 -25.09
CA GLU A 400 -9.06 10.85 -25.46
C GLU A 400 -7.62 11.07 -25.01
N MET A 401 -7.06 10.17 -24.19
CA MET A 401 -5.71 10.29 -23.66
C MET A 401 -4.87 9.08 -24.06
N LYS A 402 -3.61 9.33 -24.40
CA LYS A 402 -2.63 8.28 -24.67
C LYS A 402 -1.86 7.91 -23.38
N PRO A 403 -1.44 6.65 -23.21
CA PRO A 403 -0.57 6.26 -22.09
C PRO A 403 0.74 7.05 -21.99
N THR A 404 1.21 7.60 -23.09
CA THR A 404 2.44 8.40 -23.18
C THR A 404 2.24 9.87 -22.84
N THR A 405 1.03 10.33 -22.59
CA THR A 405 0.74 11.70 -22.15
C THR A 405 1.42 11.96 -20.82
N LEU A 406 2.14 13.07 -20.71
CA LEU A 406 2.71 13.54 -19.45
C LEU A 406 1.79 14.59 -18.84
N LEU A 407 1.56 14.51 -17.53
CA LEU A 407 0.84 15.57 -16.81
C LEU A 407 1.85 16.68 -16.46
N VAL A 408 1.58 17.89 -16.94
CA VAL A 408 2.41 19.08 -16.77
C VAL A 408 1.56 20.24 -16.29
#